data_9ea9ed5d574575664260eff99dc7e972
#
_entry.id   9ea9ed5d574575664260eff99dc7e972
#
_cell.length_a   1.000
_cell.length_b   1.000
_cell.length_c   1.000
_cell.angle_alpha   90.00
_cell.angle_beta   90.00
_cell.angle_gamma   90.00
#
_symmetry.space_group_name_H-M   'P 1'
#
loop_
_entity.id
_entity.type
_entity.pdbx_description
1 polymer ?
#
loop_
_entity_poly.entity_id
_entity_poly.type
_entity_poly.pdbx_seq_one_letter_code
_entity_poly.pdbx_strand_id
1 'polypeptide(L)' 'MDRDFQKVLQALTTFDKKLSNLETLVDKMAKANYNYASSQQELNKQQSSLNKDLGEGIKMLGNSMSDIIKFLQKLGGNN' A
#
# COMPACT_ATOMS: atom_id res chain seq x y z
N MET A 1 33.22 41.75 25.36
CA MET A 1 32.30 40.75 25.96
C MET A 1 30.92 40.81 25.35
N ASP A 2 30.30 41.96 25.23
CA ASP A 2 28.95 42.08 24.72
C ASP A 2 28.82 41.58 23.30
N ARG A 3 29.82 41.82 22.47
CA ARG A 3 29.80 41.38 21.06
C ARG A 3 29.86 39.84 20.95
N ASP A 4 30.71 39.23 21.78
CA ASP A 4 30.83 37.78 21.80
C ASP A 4 29.59 37.11 22.37
N PHE A 5 29.00 37.70 23.40
CA PHE A 5 27.75 37.24 23.99
C PHE A 5 26.61 37.30 22.96
N GLN A 6 26.52 38.41 22.20
CA GLN A 6 25.51 38.56 21.18
C GLN A 6 25.68 37.54 20.05
N LYS A 7 26.92 37.23 19.66
CA LYS A 7 27.20 36.20 18.67
C LYS A 7 26.71 34.81 19.15
N VAL A 8 26.91 34.51 20.42
CA VAL A 8 26.44 33.28 21.01
C VAL A 8 24.89 33.24 20.99
N LEU A 9 24.24 34.32 21.37
CA LEU A 9 22.77 34.41 21.34
C LEU A 9 22.24 34.22 19.93
N GLN A 10 22.87 34.85 18.94
CA GLN A 10 22.47 34.70 17.54
C GLN A 10 22.61 33.25 17.07
N ALA A 11 23.72 32.61 17.45
CA ALA A 11 23.95 31.20 17.10
C ALA A 11 22.91 30.28 17.73
N LEU A 12 22.55 30.54 19.00
CA LEU A 12 21.51 29.77 19.69
C LEU A 12 20.16 29.99 19.08
N THR A 13 19.83 31.23 18.70
CA THR A 13 18.55 31.52 18.01
C THR A 13 18.46 30.79 16.66
N THR A 14 19.56 30.80 15.90
CA THR A 14 19.62 30.10 14.62
C THR A 14 19.49 28.59 14.82
N PHE A 15 20.16 28.04 15.82
CA PHE A 15 20.08 26.64 16.18
C PHE A 15 18.66 26.23 16.53
N ASP A 16 17.99 27.07 17.36
CA ASP A 16 16.61 26.82 17.77
C ASP A 16 15.67 26.77 16.57
N LYS A 17 15.82 27.69 15.63
CA LYS A 17 15.03 27.69 14.38
C LYS A 17 15.27 26.43 13.56
N LYS A 18 16.51 26.03 13.40
CA LYS A 18 16.88 24.82 12.65
C LYS A 18 16.31 23.58 13.31
N LEU A 19 16.36 23.52 14.64
CA LEU A 19 15.80 22.43 15.41
C LEU A 19 14.30 22.34 15.22
N SER A 20 13.60 23.48 15.30
CA SER A 20 12.15 23.55 15.08
C SER A 20 11.77 23.11 13.65
N ASN A 21 12.54 23.54 12.65
CA ASN A 21 12.34 23.10 11.27
C ASN A 21 12.54 21.60 11.11
N LEU A 22 13.55 21.06 11.77
CA LEU A 22 13.82 19.62 11.76
C LEU A 22 12.65 18.83 12.38
N GLU A 23 12.14 19.30 13.51
CA GLU A 23 10.96 18.69 14.16
C GLU A 23 9.76 18.65 13.23
N THR A 24 9.51 19.75 12.50
CA THR A 24 8.43 19.83 11.52
C THR A 24 8.63 18.82 10.38
N LEU A 25 9.87 18.70 9.90
CA LEU A 25 10.19 17.74 8.83
C LEU A 25 10.01 16.29 9.30
N VAL A 26 10.45 15.99 10.52
CA VAL A 26 10.27 14.65 11.09
C VAL A 26 8.78 14.30 11.21
N ASP A 27 7.97 15.25 11.66
CA ASP A 27 6.52 15.07 11.77
C ASP A 27 5.89 14.79 10.42
N LYS A 28 6.28 15.56 9.39
CA LYS A 28 5.80 15.35 8.02
C LYS A 28 6.18 13.98 7.48
N MET A 29 7.41 13.56 7.73
CA MET A 29 7.88 12.24 7.31
C MET A 29 7.10 11.11 7.99
N ALA A 30 6.85 11.25 9.29
CA ALA A 30 6.08 10.27 10.04
C ALA A 30 4.65 10.13 9.47
N LYS A 31 4.01 11.24 9.15
CA LYS A 31 2.67 11.26 8.55
C LYS A 31 2.69 10.63 7.14
N ALA A 32 3.69 10.97 6.33
CA ALA A 32 3.84 10.40 5.00
C ALA A 32 4.03 8.89 5.05
N ASN A 33 4.84 8.41 5.99
CA ASN A 33 5.07 6.98 6.18
C ASN A 33 3.80 6.26 6.62
N TYR A 34 3.04 6.87 7.53
CA TYR A 34 1.77 6.31 7.96
C TYR A 34 0.78 6.19 6.80
N ASN A 35 0.66 7.24 6.00
CA ASN A 35 -0.23 7.27 4.85
C ASN A 35 0.18 6.23 3.80
N TYR A 36 1.48 6.09 3.58
CA TYR A 36 2.01 5.08 2.65
C TYR A 36 1.66 3.66 3.13
N ALA A 37 1.89 3.38 4.40
CA ALA A 37 1.60 2.06 4.98
C ALA A 37 0.10 1.76 4.91
N SER A 38 -0.75 2.75 5.18
CA SER A 38 -2.20 2.63 5.11
C SER A 38 -2.66 2.35 3.67
N SER A 39 -2.11 3.06 2.69
CA SER A 39 -2.40 2.85 1.27
C SER A 39 -1.95 1.46 0.81
N GLN A 40 -0.79 1.01 1.27
CA GLN A 40 -0.27 -0.32 0.95
C GLN A 40 -1.18 -1.42 1.49
N GLN A 41 -1.70 -1.25 2.71
CA GLN A 41 -2.66 -2.17 3.30
C GLN A 41 -3.93 -2.28 2.46
N GLU A 42 -4.45 -1.14 2.01
CA GLU A 42 -5.65 -1.10 1.18
C GLU A 42 -5.43 -1.79 -0.16
N LEU A 43 -4.29 -1.53 -0.80
CA LEU A 43 -3.92 -2.20 -2.05
C LEU A 43 -3.80 -3.71 -1.86
N ASN A 44 -3.24 -4.15 -0.76
CA ASN A 44 -3.12 -5.58 -0.44
C ASN A 44 -4.49 -6.24 -0.29
N LYS A 45 -5.44 -5.56 0.34
CA LYS A 45 -6.81 -6.04 0.48
C LYS A 45 -7.48 -6.17 -0.89
N GLN A 46 -7.34 -5.16 -1.73
CA GLN A 46 -7.89 -5.18 -3.09
C GLN A 46 -7.29 -6.32 -3.90
N GLN A 47 -5.98 -6.52 -3.81
CA GLN A 47 -5.30 -7.61 -4.51
C GLN A 47 -5.81 -8.97 -4.06
N SER A 48 -5.99 -9.15 -2.76
CA SER A 48 -6.52 -10.39 -2.19
C SER A 48 -7.94 -10.69 -2.70
N SER A 49 -8.79 -9.65 -2.74
CA SER A 49 -10.15 -9.76 -3.26
C SER A 49 -10.16 -10.13 -4.74
N LEU A 50 -9.32 -9.49 -5.55
CA LEU A 50 -9.20 -9.79 -6.97
C LEU A 50 -8.71 -11.23 -7.20
N ASN A 51 -7.76 -11.69 -6.40
CA ASN A 51 -7.25 -13.06 -6.49
C ASN A 51 -8.34 -14.08 -6.18
N LYS A 52 -9.18 -13.79 -5.19
CA LYS A 52 -10.30 -14.65 -4.84
C LYS A 52 -11.31 -14.72 -5.99
N ASP A 53 -11.69 -13.56 -6.55
CA ASP A 53 -12.65 -13.48 -7.65
C ASP A 53 -12.12 -14.21 -8.88
N LEU A 54 -10.84 -14.07 -9.18
CA LEU A 54 -10.20 -14.77 -10.28
C LEU A 54 -10.24 -16.29 -10.06
N GLY A 55 -9.95 -16.75 -8.84
CA GLY A 55 -10.03 -18.16 -8.49
C GLY A 55 -11.43 -18.73 -8.67
N GLU A 56 -12.45 -17.99 -8.25
CA GLU A 56 -13.85 -18.39 -8.44
C GLU A 56 -14.22 -18.45 -9.92
N GLY A 57 -13.77 -17.46 -10.72
CA GLY A 57 -14.00 -17.46 -12.16
C GLY A 57 -13.37 -18.66 -12.86
N ILE A 58 -12.14 -19.00 -12.49
CA ILE A 58 -11.44 -20.17 -13.04
C ILE A 58 -12.21 -21.44 -12.69
N LYS A 59 -12.71 -21.56 -11.46
CA LYS A 59 -13.49 -22.72 -11.02
C LYS A 59 -14.77 -22.84 -11.83
N MET A 60 -15.47 -21.74 -12.07
CA MET A 60 -16.69 -21.72 -12.88
C MET A 60 -16.41 -22.15 -14.31
N LEU A 61 -15.32 -21.69 -14.91
CA LEU A 61 -14.91 -22.10 -16.25
C LEU A 61 -14.60 -23.61 -16.29
N GLY A 62 -13.91 -24.11 -15.28
CA GLY A 62 -13.61 -25.53 -15.16
C GLY A 62 -14.87 -26.38 -15.07
N ASN A 63 -15.86 -25.96 -14.29
CA ASN A 63 -17.13 -26.65 -14.17
C ASN A 63 -17.89 -26.64 -15.49
N SER A 64 -17.94 -25.51 -16.18
CA SER A 64 -18.58 -25.39 -17.49
C SER A 64 -17.91 -26.32 -18.51
N MET A 65 -16.60 -26.37 -18.51
CA MET A 65 -15.85 -27.26 -19.40
C MET A 65 -16.18 -28.75 -19.11
N SER A 66 -16.24 -29.10 -17.82
CA SER A 66 -16.62 -30.45 -17.40
C SER A 66 -18.02 -30.83 -17.87
N ASP A 67 -18.97 -29.91 -17.77
CA ASP A 67 -20.36 -30.13 -18.21
C ASP A 67 -20.43 -30.36 -19.74
N ILE A 68 -19.66 -29.56 -20.50
CA ILE A 68 -19.58 -29.72 -21.96
C ILE A 68 -19.01 -31.09 -22.31
N ILE A 69 -17.92 -31.50 -21.65
CA ILE A 69 -17.32 -32.82 -21.89
C ILE A 69 -18.31 -33.93 -21.59
N LYS A 70 -19.01 -33.86 -20.48
CA LYS A 70 -20.04 -34.85 -20.12
C LYS A 70 -21.16 -34.92 -21.16
N PHE A 71 -21.59 -33.77 -21.65
CA PHE A 71 -22.62 -33.69 -22.69
C PHE A 71 -22.14 -34.36 -23.98
N LEU A 72 -20.90 -34.06 -24.39
CA LEU A 72 -20.30 -34.65 -25.60
C LEU A 72 -20.16 -36.17 -25.48
N GLN A 73 -19.73 -36.65 -24.30
CA GLN A 73 -19.61 -38.07 -24.02
C GLN A 73 -20.95 -38.78 -24.11
N LYS A 74 -22.00 -38.13 -23.58
CA LYS A 74 -23.37 -38.65 -23.62
C LYS A 74 -23.89 -38.76 -25.05
N LEU A 75 -23.59 -37.75 -25.89
CA LEU A 75 -23.95 -37.79 -27.31
C LEU A 75 -23.21 -38.90 -28.06
N GLY A 76 -21.92 -39.02 -27.80
CA GLY A 76 -21.08 -40.07 -28.43
C GLY A 76 -21.48 -41.46 -27.97
N GLY A 77 -21.83 -41.63 -26.70
CA GLY A 77 -22.24 -42.90 -26.13
C GLY A 77 -23.57 -43.42 -26.59
N ASN A 78 -24.41 -42.55 -27.15
CA ASN A 78 -25.72 -42.96 -27.67
C ASN A 78 -25.71 -43.44 -29.11
N ASN A 79 -24.52 -43.40 -29.72
CA ASN A 79 -24.34 -43.92 -31.08
C ASN A 79 -23.82 -45.34 -31.03
#